data_540a9104763f59dc2d31e9ef00e9a0fe
#
_entry.id   540a9104763f59dc2d31e9ef00e9a0fe
#
_cell.length_a   1.000
_cell.length_b   1.000
_cell.length_c   1.000
_cell.angle_alpha   90.00
_cell.angle_beta   90.00
_cell.angle_gamma   90.00
#
_symmetry.space_group_name_H-M   'P 1'
#
loop_
_entity.id
_entity.type
_entity.pdbx_description
1 polymer ?
#
loop_
_entity_poly.entity_id
_entity_poly.type
_entity_poly.pdbx_seq_one_letter_code
_entity_poly.pdbx_strand_id
1 'polypeptide(L)'
;VSNGSFFNVFRTKNGLLMELVVNMFNGQFDAADSLLPVDSEPHMLYVFETAIQLAIAETSENLRDIYVEAYTNRETLCYIHDRTAARLFELFRPFNPDWSESRCFETEIGTAAVMSGYMRYPCNRYFTFEQKLERFLDIALKAYNVPEAMRSDAVERIKAVDIRNYAVRVIRKLAESVGFEHDLSLNGESV
;
A
#
# COMPACT_ATOMS: atom_id res chain seq x y z
N VAL A 1 10.79 -14.32 24.47
CA VAL A 1 11.59 -13.07 24.40
C VAL A 1 10.95 -12.10 25.37
N SER A 2 11.70 -11.57 26.37
CA SER A 2 11.13 -10.65 27.36
C SER A 2 10.82 -9.29 26.73
N ASN A 3 9.73 -8.64 27.17
CA ASN A 3 9.36 -7.29 26.72
C ASN A 3 10.53 -6.27 26.81
N GLY A 4 11.48 -6.47 27.71
CA GLY A 4 12.67 -5.62 27.83
C GLY A 4 13.68 -5.72 26.70
N SER A 5 13.83 -6.90 26.02
CA SER A 5 14.73 -7.04 24.87
C SER A 5 14.19 -6.35 23.61
N PHE A 6 12.86 -6.33 23.43
CA PHE A 6 12.20 -5.71 22.29
C PHE A 6 12.38 -4.18 22.30
N PHE A 7 12.21 -3.54 23.47
CA PHE A 7 12.38 -2.09 23.63
C PHE A 7 13.84 -1.62 23.62
N ASN A 8 14.82 -2.51 23.78
CA ASN A 8 16.24 -2.15 23.70
C ASN A 8 16.75 -2.04 22.26
N VAL A 9 16.08 -2.69 21.29
CA VAL A 9 16.41 -2.58 19.86
C VAL A 9 15.77 -1.31 19.27
N PHE A 10 14.54 -0.98 19.69
CA PHE A 10 13.79 0.20 19.23
C PHE A 10 13.72 1.23 20.34
N ARG A 11 14.52 2.28 20.25
CA ARG A 11 14.62 3.32 21.28
C ARG A 11 13.30 4.06 21.59
N THR A 12 12.28 3.97 20.70
CA THR A 12 10.95 4.56 20.87
C THR A 12 9.88 3.78 20.10
N LYS A 13 8.59 3.92 20.48
CA LYS A 13 7.42 3.41 19.72
C LYS A 13 7.44 3.92 18.27
N ASN A 14 7.82 5.19 18.07
CA ASN A 14 7.92 5.80 16.73
C ASN A 14 9.03 5.17 15.89
N GLY A 15 10.17 4.80 16.47
CA GLY A 15 11.26 4.11 15.77
C GLY A 15 10.83 2.75 15.24
N LEU A 16 10.09 1.99 16.04
CA LEU A 16 9.51 0.71 15.60
C LEU A 16 8.49 0.91 14.48
N LEU A 17 7.59 1.88 14.63
CA LEU A 17 6.60 2.18 13.60
C LEU A 17 7.27 2.58 12.29
N MET A 18 8.30 3.42 12.34
CA MET A 18 9.06 3.82 11.15
C MET A 18 9.71 2.63 10.46
N GLU A 19 10.36 1.73 11.21
CA GLU A 19 10.98 0.53 10.63
C GLU A 19 9.95 -0.40 9.99
N LEU A 20 8.81 -0.62 10.64
CA LEU A 20 7.70 -1.39 10.07
C LEU A 20 7.21 -0.75 8.76
N VAL A 21 7.01 0.57 8.74
CA VAL A 21 6.56 1.30 7.55
C VAL A 21 7.57 1.17 6.41
N VAL A 22 8.87 1.36 6.68
CA VAL A 22 9.93 1.20 5.66
C VAL A 22 9.90 -0.19 5.06
N ASN A 23 9.83 -1.24 5.90
CA ASN A 23 9.82 -2.62 5.44
C ASN A 23 8.53 -2.98 4.68
N MET A 24 7.38 -2.48 5.14
CA MET A 24 6.09 -2.69 4.47
C MET A 24 6.08 -2.04 3.07
N PHE A 25 6.53 -0.80 2.95
CA PHE A 25 6.60 -0.09 1.67
C PHE A 25 7.59 -0.75 0.70
N ASN A 26 8.79 -1.12 1.15
CA ASN A 26 9.74 -1.84 0.33
C ASN A 26 9.17 -3.18 -0.13
N GLY A 27 8.56 -3.95 0.77
CA GLY A 27 7.97 -5.24 0.44
C GLY A 27 6.83 -5.16 -0.58
N GLN A 28 5.98 -4.14 -0.50
CA GLN A 28 4.88 -3.96 -1.48
C GLN A 28 5.41 -3.47 -2.84
N PHE A 29 6.44 -2.63 -2.87
CA PHE A 29 7.07 -2.20 -4.12
C PHE A 29 7.75 -3.37 -4.82
N ASP A 30 8.57 -4.15 -4.11
CA ASP A 30 9.20 -5.36 -4.65
C ASP A 30 8.17 -6.37 -5.17
N ALA A 31 7.06 -6.54 -4.46
CA ALA A 31 5.98 -7.43 -4.88
C ALA A 31 5.31 -6.92 -6.16
N ALA A 32 5.02 -5.63 -6.27
CA ALA A 32 4.41 -5.04 -7.46
C ALA A 32 5.36 -5.14 -8.68
N ASP A 33 6.64 -4.81 -8.49
CA ASP A 33 7.65 -4.92 -9.55
C ASP A 33 7.79 -6.38 -10.05
N SER A 34 7.65 -7.37 -9.17
CA SER A 34 7.72 -8.80 -9.55
C SER A 34 6.49 -9.32 -10.28
N LEU A 35 5.36 -8.60 -10.21
CA LEU A 35 4.09 -8.99 -10.80
C LEU A 35 3.93 -8.55 -12.24
N LEU A 36 4.60 -7.48 -12.61
CA LEU A 36 4.40 -6.83 -13.89
C LEU A 36 5.43 -7.32 -14.93
N PRO A 37 4.99 -7.64 -16.16
CA PRO A 37 5.88 -7.77 -17.30
C PRO A 37 6.73 -6.49 -17.49
N VAL A 38 7.95 -6.65 -18.00
CA VAL A 38 8.91 -5.55 -18.20
C VAL A 38 8.32 -4.41 -19.07
N ASP A 39 7.41 -4.74 -19.99
CA ASP A 39 6.78 -3.78 -20.91
C ASP A 39 5.42 -3.27 -20.42
N SER A 40 5.10 -3.41 -19.13
CA SER A 40 3.83 -2.92 -18.57
C SER A 40 3.79 -1.40 -18.54
N GLU A 41 2.58 -0.86 -18.72
CA GLU A 41 2.37 0.59 -18.60
C GLU A 41 2.70 1.04 -17.17
N PRO A 42 3.46 2.17 -17.01
CA PRO A 42 3.97 2.60 -15.70
C PRO A 42 2.91 2.75 -14.61
N HIS A 43 1.70 3.24 -14.95
CA HIS A 43 0.62 3.42 -13.99
C HIS A 43 0.13 2.09 -13.36
N MET A 44 0.37 0.94 -14.03
CA MET A 44 0.01 -0.36 -13.47
C MET A 44 0.84 -0.71 -12.24
N LEU A 45 2.08 -0.23 -12.11
CA LEU A 45 2.85 -0.37 -10.86
C LEU A 45 2.10 0.24 -9.68
N TYR A 46 1.61 1.48 -9.83
CA TYR A 46 0.80 2.13 -8.81
C TYR A 46 -0.46 1.33 -8.47
N VAL A 47 -1.15 0.78 -9.47
CA VAL A 47 -2.35 -0.04 -9.29
C VAL A 47 -2.04 -1.27 -8.43
N PHE A 48 -0.95 -1.99 -8.72
CA PHE A 48 -0.55 -3.18 -7.96
C PHE A 48 -0.07 -2.82 -6.55
N GLU A 49 0.78 -1.80 -6.40
CA GLU A 49 1.27 -1.34 -5.10
C GLU A 49 0.13 -0.98 -4.14
N THR A 50 -0.82 -0.19 -4.63
CA THR A 50 -1.96 0.26 -3.83
C THR A 50 -2.96 -0.86 -3.55
N ALA A 51 -3.16 -1.78 -4.50
CA ALA A 51 -4.01 -2.95 -4.29
C ALA A 51 -3.44 -3.89 -3.21
N ILE A 52 -2.12 -4.16 -3.24
CA ILE A 52 -1.43 -4.95 -2.21
C ILE A 52 -1.56 -4.25 -0.84
N GLN A 53 -1.37 -2.94 -0.78
CA GLN A 53 -1.47 -2.16 0.43
C GLN A 53 -2.87 -2.22 1.06
N LEU A 54 -3.93 -2.04 0.25
CA LEU A 54 -5.31 -2.20 0.71
C LEU A 54 -5.61 -3.63 1.17
N ALA A 55 -5.09 -4.64 0.45
CA ALA A 55 -5.28 -6.05 0.81
C ALA A 55 -4.60 -6.39 2.14
N ILE A 56 -3.39 -5.87 2.41
CA ILE A 56 -2.70 -6.05 3.69
C ILE A 56 -3.55 -5.47 4.83
N ALA A 57 -4.09 -4.26 4.66
CA ALA A 57 -4.95 -3.62 5.66
C ALA A 57 -6.26 -4.40 5.94
N GLU A 58 -6.71 -5.24 4.99
CA GLU A 58 -7.89 -6.10 5.17
C GLU A 58 -7.56 -7.49 5.75
N THR A 59 -6.29 -7.87 5.83
CA THR A 59 -5.88 -9.19 6.33
C THR A 59 -6.11 -9.34 7.84
N SER A 60 -5.87 -8.27 8.61
CA SER A 60 -6.13 -8.24 10.05
C SER A 60 -6.33 -6.82 10.58
N GLU A 61 -7.04 -6.71 11.71
CA GLU A 61 -7.24 -5.45 12.41
C GLU A 61 -5.91 -4.83 12.85
N ASN A 62 -4.98 -5.62 13.38
CA ASN A 62 -3.67 -5.14 13.80
C ASN A 62 -2.87 -4.52 12.65
N LEU A 63 -2.88 -5.13 11.46
CA LEU A 63 -2.19 -4.57 10.28
C LEU A 63 -2.89 -3.31 9.79
N ARG A 64 -4.21 -3.27 9.82
CA ARG A 64 -4.98 -2.05 9.53
C ARG A 64 -4.59 -0.91 10.46
N ASP A 65 -4.51 -1.17 11.76
CA ASP A 65 -4.15 -0.16 12.77
C ASP A 65 -2.73 0.37 12.55
N ILE A 66 -1.78 -0.50 12.18
CA ILE A 66 -0.41 -0.09 11.82
C ILE A 66 -0.42 0.85 10.61
N TYR A 67 -1.15 0.52 9.54
CA TYR A 67 -1.26 1.39 8.36
C TYR A 67 -1.94 2.72 8.70
N VAL A 68 -3.05 2.69 9.46
CA VAL A 68 -3.75 3.92 9.89
C VAL A 68 -2.84 4.80 10.73
N GLU A 69 -2.08 4.22 11.66
CA GLU A 69 -1.10 4.96 12.46
C GLU A 69 0.01 5.54 11.58
N ALA A 70 0.51 4.78 10.60
CA ALA A 70 1.54 5.23 9.66
C ALA A 70 1.11 6.48 8.87
N TYR A 71 -0.16 6.55 8.46
CA TYR A 71 -0.74 7.69 7.74
C TYR A 71 -1.23 8.84 8.66
N THR A 72 -1.13 8.70 9.98
CA THR A 72 -1.49 9.74 10.95
C THR A 72 -0.30 10.28 11.73
N ASN A 73 0.72 9.47 11.96
CA ASN A 73 1.95 9.90 12.62
C ASN A 73 2.76 10.78 11.65
N ARG A 74 3.16 11.97 12.12
CA ARG A 74 3.83 12.97 11.29
C ARG A 74 5.13 12.49 10.65
N GLU A 75 5.95 11.75 11.38
CA GLU A 75 7.27 11.30 10.90
C GLU A 75 7.12 10.27 9.79
N THR A 76 6.26 9.27 10.00
CA THR A 76 5.99 8.23 9.00
C THR A 76 5.25 8.78 7.80
N LEU A 77 4.31 9.70 7.99
CA LEU A 77 3.59 10.36 6.91
C LEU A 77 4.53 11.18 6.01
N CYS A 78 5.46 11.95 6.59
CA CYS A 78 6.47 12.65 5.81
C CYS A 78 7.34 11.67 5.01
N TYR A 79 7.79 10.58 5.64
CA TYR A 79 8.55 9.53 4.95
C TYR A 79 7.78 8.93 3.78
N ILE A 80 6.48 8.62 3.98
CA ILE A 80 5.62 8.09 2.93
C ILE A 80 5.54 9.07 1.76
N HIS A 81 5.22 10.34 2.02
CA HIS A 81 5.12 11.36 0.98
C HIS A 81 6.43 11.56 0.21
N ASP A 82 7.56 11.67 0.92
CA ASP A 82 8.87 11.84 0.28
C ASP A 82 9.27 10.63 -0.57
N ARG A 83 8.95 9.42 -0.07
CA ARG A 83 9.31 8.18 -0.76
C ARG A 83 8.44 7.92 -2.00
N THR A 84 7.16 8.26 -1.93
CA THR A 84 6.20 7.99 -3.01
C THR A 84 6.19 9.08 -4.08
N ALA A 85 6.37 10.35 -3.72
CA ALA A 85 6.23 11.47 -4.65
C ALA A 85 7.17 11.37 -5.87
N ALA A 86 8.45 11.08 -5.66
CA ALA A 86 9.42 10.91 -6.74
C ALA A 86 9.04 9.74 -7.68
N ARG A 87 8.60 8.61 -7.10
CA ARG A 87 8.16 7.43 -7.86
C ARG A 87 6.90 7.75 -8.67
N LEU A 88 5.92 8.42 -8.07
CA LEU A 88 4.68 8.79 -8.74
C LEU A 88 4.90 9.81 -9.86
N PHE A 89 5.85 10.73 -9.69
CA PHE A 89 6.23 11.67 -10.74
C PHE A 89 6.68 10.95 -12.01
N GLU A 90 7.54 9.93 -11.89
CA GLU A 90 7.98 9.13 -13.03
C GLU A 90 6.86 8.25 -13.59
N LEU A 91 6.06 7.59 -12.74
CA LEU A 91 4.97 6.70 -13.17
C LEU A 91 3.87 7.45 -13.94
N PHE A 92 3.54 8.67 -13.52
CA PHE A 92 2.44 9.44 -14.12
C PHE A 92 2.91 10.53 -15.10
N ARG A 93 4.20 10.66 -15.33
CA ARG A 93 4.77 11.59 -16.32
C ARG A 93 4.18 11.44 -17.73
N PRO A 94 3.90 10.23 -18.26
CA PRO A 94 3.28 10.09 -19.58
C PRO A 94 1.91 10.76 -19.70
N PHE A 95 1.18 10.89 -18.59
CA PHE A 95 -0.13 11.55 -18.56
C PHE A 95 -0.06 13.03 -18.19
N ASN A 96 1.08 13.49 -17.67
CA ASN A 96 1.28 14.80 -17.07
C ASN A 96 2.65 15.39 -17.47
N PRO A 97 2.93 15.57 -18.77
CA PRO A 97 4.26 16.01 -19.22
C PRO A 97 4.66 17.39 -18.68
N ASP A 98 3.68 18.23 -18.37
CA ASP A 98 3.88 19.62 -17.90
C ASP A 98 3.85 19.75 -16.37
N TRP A 99 3.69 18.63 -15.62
CA TRP A 99 3.70 18.70 -14.17
C TRP A 99 5.11 18.84 -13.64
N SER A 100 5.24 19.66 -12.59
CA SER A 100 6.44 19.67 -11.72
C SER A 100 6.35 18.58 -10.67
N GLU A 101 7.48 18.24 -10.06
CA GLU A 101 7.53 17.36 -8.88
C GLU A 101 6.63 17.89 -7.74
N SER A 102 6.61 19.22 -7.53
CA SER A 102 5.73 19.86 -6.55
C SER A 102 4.26 19.56 -6.82
N ARG A 103 3.83 19.64 -8.09
CA ARG A 103 2.44 19.34 -8.46
C ARG A 103 2.10 17.87 -8.22
N CYS A 104 3.03 16.97 -8.50
CA CYS A 104 2.86 15.56 -8.23
C CYS A 104 2.75 15.29 -6.72
N PHE A 105 3.62 15.93 -5.92
CA PHE A 105 3.60 15.85 -4.46
C PHE A 105 2.28 16.35 -3.86
N GLU A 106 1.76 17.49 -4.33
CA GLU A 106 0.44 18.00 -3.91
C GLU A 106 -0.69 16.99 -4.20
N THR A 107 -0.64 16.33 -5.37
CA THR A 107 -1.63 15.31 -5.76
C THR A 107 -1.50 14.05 -4.90
N GLU A 108 -0.25 13.65 -4.59
CA GLU A 108 0.04 12.51 -3.72
C GLU A 108 -0.55 12.70 -2.32
N ILE A 109 -0.42 13.88 -1.71
CA ILE A 109 -1.06 14.18 -0.41
C ILE A 109 -2.56 13.89 -0.45
N GLY A 110 -3.24 14.29 -1.53
CA GLY A 110 -4.66 14.03 -1.70
C GLY A 110 -4.99 12.55 -1.86
N THR A 111 -4.25 11.83 -2.70
CA THR A 111 -4.48 10.39 -2.93
C THR A 111 -4.10 9.53 -1.73
N ALA A 112 -3.06 9.91 -0.99
CA ALA A 112 -2.70 9.28 0.30
C ALA A 112 -3.80 9.47 1.36
N ALA A 113 -4.43 10.65 1.41
CA ALA A 113 -5.56 10.89 2.30
C ALA A 113 -6.78 10.01 1.94
N VAL A 114 -7.07 9.82 0.65
CA VAL A 114 -8.11 8.89 0.18
C VAL A 114 -7.77 7.46 0.56
N MET A 115 -6.51 7.02 0.37
CA MET A 115 -6.02 5.70 0.77
C MET A 115 -6.24 5.47 2.27
N SER A 116 -5.76 6.38 3.11
CA SER A 116 -5.92 6.32 4.56
C SER A 116 -7.40 6.25 4.97
N GLY A 117 -8.27 7.02 4.31
CA GLY A 117 -9.71 6.98 4.53
C GLY A 117 -10.31 5.59 4.27
N TYR A 118 -9.95 4.96 3.17
CA TYR A 118 -10.42 3.61 2.84
C TYR A 118 -9.84 2.52 3.75
N MET A 119 -8.58 2.65 4.17
CA MET A 119 -7.99 1.69 5.12
C MET A 119 -8.70 1.67 6.47
N ARG A 120 -9.11 2.84 6.97
CA ARG A 120 -9.81 2.94 8.26
C ARG A 120 -11.15 2.23 8.30
N TYR A 121 -11.78 2.05 7.16
CA TYR A 121 -13.11 1.45 7.08
C TYR A 121 -13.01 -0.01 6.63
N PRO A 122 -13.17 -0.99 7.53
CA PRO A 122 -13.05 -2.41 7.18
C PRO A 122 -14.13 -2.82 6.18
N CYS A 123 -13.77 -3.78 5.30
CA CYS A 123 -14.73 -4.37 4.37
C CYS A 123 -15.86 -5.09 5.10
N ASN A 124 -17.05 -5.06 4.52
CA ASN A 124 -18.24 -5.74 5.04
C ASN A 124 -19.17 -6.14 3.89
N ARG A 125 -20.35 -6.69 4.21
CA ARG A 125 -21.34 -7.16 3.20
C ARG A 125 -21.84 -6.08 2.24
N TYR A 126 -21.75 -4.80 2.59
CA TYR A 126 -22.20 -3.67 1.77
C TYR A 126 -21.08 -2.95 1.04
N PHE A 127 -19.84 -3.20 1.47
CA PHE A 127 -18.66 -2.58 0.90
C PHE A 127 -17.52 -3.61 0.88
N THR A 128 -17.45 -4.36 -0.23
CA THR A 128 -16.48 -5.43 -0.42
C THR A 128 -15.09 -4.89 -0.73
N PHE A 129 -14.08 -5.76 -0.67
CA PHE A 129 -12.71 -5.39 -1.04
C PHE A 129 -12.62 -4.94 -2.50
N GLU A 130 -13.30 -5.61 -3.40
CA GLU A 130 -13.33 -5.29 -4.83
C GLU A 130 -13.94 -3.90 -5.06
N GLN A 131 -15.03 -3.57 -4.36
CA GLN A 131 -15.63 -2.24 -4.42
C GLN A 131 -14.70 -1.17 -3.84
N LYS A 132 -14.03 -1.45 -2.72
CA LYS A 132 -13.05 -0.54 -2.11
C LYS A 132 -11.91 -0.22 -3.07
N LEU A 133 -11.33 -1.26 -3.66
CA LEU A 133 -10.23 -1.15 -4.62
C LEU A 133 -10.66 -0.35 -5.86
N GLU A 134 -11.80 -0.68 -6.45
CA GLU A 134 -12.34 0.03 -7.61
C GLU A 134 -12.54 1.52 -7.32
N ARG A 135 -13.20 1.85 -6.19
CA ARG A 135 -13.44 3.25 -5.82
C ARG A 135 -12.17 4.02 -5.55
N PHE A 136 -11.21 3.40 -4.86
CA PHE A 136 -9.91 4.02 -4.64
C PHE A 136 -9.19 4.29 -5.96
N LEU A 137 -9.09 3.29 -6.83
CA LEU A 137 -8.36 3.41 -8.10
C LEU A 137 -9.01 4.44 -9.04
N ASP A 138 -10.35 4.47 -9.12
CA ASP A 138 -11.03 5.49 -9.94
C ASP A 138 -10.70 6.91 -9.48
N ILE A 139 -10.72 7.17 -8.18
CA ILE A 139 -10.39 8.50 -7.62
C ILE A 139 -8.91 8.83 -7.86
N ALA A 140 -8.02 7.90 -7.50
CA ALA A 140 -6.58 8.14 -7.53
C ALA A 140 -6.06 8.29 -8.97
N LEU A 141 -6.39 7.36 -9.87
CA LEU A 141 -5.94 7.42 -11.26
C LEU A 141 -6.52 8.64 -12.01
N LYS A 142 -7.74 9.06 -11.66
CA LYS A 142 -8.33 10.30 -12.19
C LYS A 142 -7.57 11.54 -11.72
N ALA A 143 -7.11 11.56 -10.45
CA ALA A 143 -6.30 12.65 -9.93
C ALA A 143 -4.97 12.81 -10.68
N TYR A 144 -4.42 11.70 -11.20
CA TYR A 144 -3.22 11.68 -12.05
C TYR A 144 -3.52 11.76 -13.57
N ASN A 145 -4.72 12.18 -13.96
CA ASN A 145 -5.14 12.35 -15.36
C ASN A 145 -5.05 11.10 -16.24
N VAL A 146 -5.09 9.91 -15.65
CA VAL A 146 -5.15 8.65 -16.43
C VAL A 146 -6.48 8.61 -17.19
N PRO A 147 -6.48 8.37 -18.52
CA PRO A 147 -7.70 8.31 -19.32
C PRO A 147 -8.68 7.23 -18.81
N GLU A 148 -9.98 7.49 -18.97
CA GLU A 148 -11.05 6.61 -18.46
C GLU A 148 -10.91 5.16 -18.95
N ALA A 149 -10.63 4.97 -20.23
CA ALA A 149 -10.46 3.64 -20.81
C ALA A 149 -9.31 2.87 -20.15
N MET A 150 -8.19 3.55 -19.83
CA MET A 150 -7.04 2.94 -19.14
C MET A 150 -7.34 2.68 -17.66
N ARG A 151 -8.12 3.55 -16.99
CA ARG A 151 -8.57 3.29 -15.62
C ARG A 151 -9.46 2.06 -15.53
N SER A 152 -10.40 1.91 -16.47
CA SER A 152 -11.30 0.74 -16.54
C SER A 152 -10.52 -0.54 -16.81
N ASP A 153 -9.57 -0.53 -17.75
CA ASP A 153 -8.69 -1.67 -18.03
C ASP A 153 -7.85 -2.04 -16.80
N ALA A 154 -7.27 -1.06 -16.12
CA ALA A 154 -6.47 -1.28 -14.91
C ALA A 154 -7.28 -1.96 -13.80
N VAL A 155 -8.54 -1.53 -13.60
CA VAL A 155 -9.45 -2.15 -12.63
C VAL A 155 -9.78 -3.60 -13.00
N GLU A 156 -10.08 -3.88 -14.27
CA GLU A 156 -10.36 -5.26 -14.71
C GLU A 156 -9.13 -6.16 -14.58
N ARG A 157 -7.96 -5.66 -14.95
CA ARG A 157 -6.70 -6.43 -14.82
C ARG A 157 -6.37 -6.75 -13.37
N ILE A 158 -6.51 -5.79 -12.44
CA ILE A 158 -6.21 -6.02 -11.03
C ILE A 158 -7.20 -6.98 -10.38
N LYS A 159 -8.49 -6.96 -10.78
CA LYS A 159 -9.50 -7.90 -10.29
C LYS A 159 -9.22 -9.36 -10.71
N ALA A 160 -8.52 -9.56 -11.82
CA ALA A 160 -8.13 -10.89 -12.29
C ALA A 160 -6.94 -11.50 -11.52
N VAL A 161 -6.28 -10.72 -10.66
CA VAL A 161 -5.11 -11.16 -9.90
C VAL A 161 -5.50 -11.48 -8.46
N ASP A 162 -4.96 -12.57 -7.92
CA ASP A 162 -5.11 -12.92 -6.49
C ASP A 162 -4.22 -12.02 -5.62
N ILE A 163 -4.62 -10.76 -5.48
CA ILE A 163 -3.90 -9.74 -4.70
C ILE A 163 -3.75 -10.14 -3.23
N ARG A 164 -4.71 -10.89 -2.68
CA ARG A 164 -4.65 -11.34 -1.28
C ARG A 164 -3.45 -12.27 -1.04
N ASN A 165 -3.16 -13.16 -1.98
CA ASN A 165 -1.98 -14.02 -1.90
C ASN A 165 -0.68 -13.20 -1.90
N TYR A 166 -0.60 -12.13 -2.70
CA TYR A 166 0.56 -11.23 -2.69
C TYR A 166 0.69 -10.46 -1.38
N ALA A 167 -0.41 -9.98 -0.82
CA ALA A 167 -0.44 -9.36 0.50
C ALA A 167 0.10 -10.31 1.58
N VAL A 168 -0.32 -11.56 1.59
CA VAL A 168 0.18 -12.60 2.52
C VAL A 168 1.69 -12.81 2.37
N ARG A 169 2.22 -12.83 1.13
CA ARG A 169 3.67 -12.96 0.89
C ARG A 169 4.45 -11.77 1.45
N VAL A 170 3.95 -10.54 1.26
CA VAL A 170 4.57 -9.33 1.82
C VAL A 170 4.58 -9.38 3.35
N ILE A 171 3.45 -9.75 3.97
CA ILE A 171 3.34 -9.90 5.43
C ILE A 171 4.32 -10.95 5.95
N ARG A 172 4.47 -12.09 5.27
CA ARG A 172 5.40 -13.16 5.67
C ARG A 172 6.84 -12.67 5.62
N LYS A 173 7.26 -12.01 4.54
CA LYS A 173 8.60 -11.39 4.45
C LYS A 173 8.83 -10.37 5.55
N LEU A 174 7.82 -9.55 5.88
CA LEU A 174 7.90 -8.60 6.97
C LEU A 174 8.12 -9.30 8.32
N ALA A 175 7.35 -10.35 8.62
CA ALA A 175 7.48 -11.13 9.85
C ALA A 175 8.88 -11.74 9.99
N GLU A 176 9.42 -12.31 8.91
CA GLU A 176 10.78 -12.83 8.85
C GLU A 176 11.83 -11.75 9.15
N SER A 177 11.67 -10.55 8.57
CA SER A 177 12.62 -9.43 8.74
C SER A 177 12.69 -8.88 10.16
N VAL A 178 11.60 -8.98 10.93
CA VAL A 178 11.53 -8.51 12.33
C VAL A 178 11.71 -9.66 13.36
N GLY A 179 12.11 -10.85 12.91
CA GLY A 179 12.40 -12.00 13.78
C GLY A 179 11.17 -12.65 14.44
N PHE A 180 9.98 -12.44 13.89
CA PHE A 180 8.78 -13.16 14.29
C PHE A 180 8.73 -14.54 13.61
N GLU A 181 9.47 -15.51 14.13
CA GLU A 181 9.48 -16.90 13.62
C GLU A 181 8.32 -17.78 14.12
N HIS A 182 7.33 -17.27 14.86
CA HIS A 182 6.27 -18.10 15.40
C HIS A 182 4.85 -17.58 15.10
N ASP A 183 4.11 -18.45 14.40
CA ASP A 183 2.64 -18.56 14.33
C ASP A 183 1.87 -17.34 13.78
N LEU A 184 2.09 -17.03 12.51
CA LEU A 184 1.02 -16.40 11.71
C LEU A 184 0.01 -17.49 11.31
N SER A 185 -0.78 -17.98 12.25
CA SER A 185 -2.04 -18.65 11.94
C SER A 185 -2.98 -17.60 11.36
N LEU A 186 -2.89 -17.39 10.04
CA LEU A 186 -3.86 -16.61 9.29
C LEU A 186 -5.16 -17.41 9.39
N ASN A 187 -6.13 -16.89 10.17
CA ASN A 187 -7.46 -17.43 10.30
C ASN A 187 -8.10 -17.55 8.90
N GLY A 188 -8.08 -18.71 8.31
CA GLY A 188 -8.57 -18.96 6.95
C GLY A 188 -8.55 -20.41 6.52
N GLU A 189 -8.46 -21.36 7.46
CA GLU A 189 -8.81 -22.76 7.18
C GLU A 189 -9.76 -23.27 8.26
N SER A 190 -11.03 -23.11 8.03
CA SER A 190 -12.08 -23.91 8.65
C SER A 190 -13.20 -24.09 7.64
N VAL A 191 -13.16 -25.28 6.99
CA VAL A 191 -14.23 -26.12 6.38
C VAL A 191 -15.31 -25.38 5.57
#